data_3e1cd07b03cd53713b1765e03aaba184
#
_entry.id   3e1cd07b03cd53713b1765e03aaba184
#
_cell.length_a   1.000
_cell.length_b   1.000
_cell.length_c   1.000
_cell.angle_alpha   90.00
_cell.angle_beta   90.00
_cell.angle_gamma   90.00
#
_symmetry.space_group_name_H-M   'P 1'
#
loop_
_entity.id
_entity.type
_entity.pdbx_description
1 polymer ?
#
loop_
_entity_poly.entity_id
_entity_poly.type
_entity_poly.pdbx_seq_one_letter_code
_entity_poly.pdbx_strand_id
1 'polypeptide(L)'
;MEQKPVTAIIVGAGHRSFVYSKLAKTNPEMLKIVGVADPNPIRRKKAMDEFGFGEDMCFESAEELAKKGKLADTVINGTMDEQHLETAVPLLNAGYDMLLEKPFAPNEQEMREIVDCAKKNGSKVMICHVLRYTPFYYAIKERVYNGEIGDIINIQQTEHVSYHHLSTSYVRGKWANSKKCHTSMLLAKSCHDMDIMMWMMSATKPTQIASFGSKFQFKPENAPEGAGTICMKDCPYVDTCVYSTKRLYIDHPDRWAFYVWDALEGKKNPTIEDKIELMKSDSPYARCIYKCDNDVVDHQSVLINFASGATGTLNMIGGSAEPRRDIHIIGTKGEIFGNFEESKFTVLKIDPSPEAHHEECDVEEVDLKVTGDMVGAYGGHGGGDER
;
A
#
# COMPACT_ATOMS: atom_id res chain seq x y z
N MET A 1 -11.05 8.30 34.53
CA MET A 1 -10.24 9.39 33.93
C MET A 1 -10.60 9.39 32.47
N GLU A 2 -11.15 10.46 31.92
CA GLU A 2 -11.35 10.60 30.47
C GLU A 2 -9.97 10.58 29.81
N GLN A 3 -9.77 9.63 28.92
CA GLN A 3 -8.53 9.51 28.16
C GLN A 3 -8.49 10.68 27.16
N LYS A 4 -7.49 11.54 27.26
CA LYS A 4 -7.31 12.61 26.28
C LYS A 4 -6.97 12.01 24.92
N PRO A 5 -7.48 12.57 23.81
CA PRO A 5 -7.12 12.12 22.47
C PRO A 5 -5.61 12.26 22.23
N VAL A 6 -5.03 11.31 21.51
CA VAL A 6 -3.67 11.42 21.01
C VAL A 6 -3.62 12.59 20.01
N THR A 7 -2.64 13.49 20.18
CA THR A 7 -2.44 14.58 19.24
C THR A 7 -1.44 14.20 18.16
N ALA A 8 -1.73 14.53 16.90
CA ALA A 8 -0.86 14.21 15.77
C ALA A 8 -0.67 15.39 14.82
N ILE A 9 0.50 15.45 14.19
CA ILE A 9 0.81 16.37 13.09
C ILE A 9 1.02 15.56 11.82
N ILE A 10 0.40 15.99 10.72
CA ILE A 10 0.58 15.37 9.41
C ILE A 10 1.92 15.82 8.82
N VAL A 11 2.74 14.89 8.35
CA VAL A 11 4.00 15.15 7.62
C VAL A 11 3.89 14.53 6.24
N GLY A 12 3.91 15.36 5.18
CA GLY A 12 3.53 14.95 3.84
C GLY A 12 2.01 14.78 3.72
N ALA A 13 1.29 15.87 3.45
CA ALA A 13 -0.18 15.92 3.37
C ALA A 13 -0.70 15.36 2.04
N GLY A 14 -0.25 14.17 1.67
CA GLY A 14 -0.73 13.39 0.54
C GLY A 14 -1.98 12.56 0.88
N HIS A 15 -2.45 11.79 -0.11
CA HIS A 15 -3.64 10.96 0.02
C HIS A 15 -3.60 10.03 1.23
N ARG A 16 -2.47 9.32 1.48
CA ARG A 16 -2.37 8.34 2.56
C ARG A 16 -2.48 8.97 3.95
N SER A 17 -1.80 10.09 4.17
CA SER A 17 -1.89 10.82 5.44
C SER A 17 -3.31 11.24 5.76
N PHE A 18 -4.08 11.71 4.76
CA PHE A 18 -5.50 12.04 4.95
C PHE A 18 -6.35 10.82 5.29
N VAL A 19 -6.06 9.65 4.69
CA VAL A 19 -6.78 8.41 5.03
C VAL A 19 -6.66 8.10 6.51
N TYR A 20 -5.44 8.07 7.06
CA TYR A 20 -5.21 7.81 8.50
C TYR A 20 -5.79 8.91 9.40
N SER A 21 -5.69 10.16 8.96
CA SER A 21 -6.17 11.32 9.74
C SER A 21 -7.70 11.38 9.86
N LYS A 22 -8.45 10.64 9.04
CA LYS A 22 -9.92 10.58 9.15
C LYS A 22 -10.42 10.07 10.48
N LEU A 23 -9.65 9.22 11.16
CA LEU A 23 -9.98 8.78 12.52
C LEU A 23 -10.24 9.98 13.44
N ALA A 24 -9.55 11.11 13.26
CA ALA A 24 -9.80 12.33 14.02
C ALA A 24 -11.21 12.93 13.83
N LYS A 25 -11.90 12.58 12.74
CA LYS A 25 -13.27 13.01 12.50
C LYS A 25 -14.32 12.01 12.95
N THR A 26 -14.02 10.72 12.76
CA THR A 26 -14.94 9.64 13.16
C THR A 26 -14.88 9.36 14.67
N ASN A 27 -13.69 9.51 15.26
CA ASN A 27 -13.42 9.21 16.68
C ASN A 27 -12.55 10.32 17.30
N PRO A 28 -13.09 11.54 17.45
CA PRO A 28 -12.32 12.70 17.93
C PRO A 28 -11.83 12.57 19.37
N GLU A 29 -12.41 11.65 20.13
CA GLU A 29 -11.96 11.27 21.48
C GLU A 29 -10.68 10.42 21.46
N MET A 30 -10.33 9.80 20.33
CA MET A 30 -9.13 8.97 20.16
C MET A 30 -7.97 9.75 19.54
N LEU A 31 -8.23 10.52 18.48
CA LEU A 31 -7.21 11.24 17.71
C LEU A 31 -7.62 12.69 17.46
N LYS A 32 -6.66 13.59 17.55
CA LYS A 32 -6.81 14.99 17.13
C LYS A 32 -5.64 15.41 16.27
N ILE A 33 -5.90 15.86 15.05
CA ILE A 33 -4.89 16.48 14.18
C ILE A 33 -4.73 17.95 14.59
N VAL A 34 -3.50 18.34 14.89
CA VAL A 34 -3.20 19.69 15.43
C VAL A 34 -2.25 20.49 14.55
N GLY A 35 -1.74 19.93 13.43
CA GLY A 35 -0.84 20.66 12.53
C GLY A 35 -0.48 19.85 11.28
N VAL A 36 0.28 20.49 10.40
CA VAL A 36 0.73 19.90 9.13
C VAL A 36 2.13 20.42 8.75
N ALA A 37 2.95 19.53 8.20
CA ALA A 37 4.22 19.87 7.53
C ALA A 37 4.19 19.31 6.09
N ASP A 38 4.17 20.20 5.10
CA ASP A 38 4.19 19.86 3.67
C ASP A 38 4.73 21.06 2.87
N PRO A 39 5.62 20.88 1.87
CA PRO A 39 6.12 21.99 1.07
C PRO A 39 5.03 22.67 0.22
N ASN A 40 3.94 21.95 -0.12
CA ASN A 40 2.85 22.48 -0.93
C ASN A 40 1.84 23.29 -0.08
N PRO A 41 1.74 24.61 -0.29
CA PRO A 41 0.81 25.47 0.48
C PRO A 41 -0.66 25.09 0.30
N ILE A 42 -1.04 24.51 -0.87
CA ILE A 42 -2.42 24.06 -1.12
C ILE A 42 -2.76 22.90 -0.19
N ARG A 43 -1.84 21.97 -0.01
CA ARG A 43 -2.01 20.81 0.87
C ARG A 43 -2.03 21.22 2.35
N ARG A 44 -1.15 22.17 2.75
CA ARG A 44 -1.20 22.74 4.11
C ARG A 44 -2.54 23.39 4.40
N LYS A 45 -3.02 24.24 3.46
CA LYS A 45 -4.33 24.87 3.60
C LYS A 45 -5.45 23.86 3.68
N LYS A 46 -5.45 22.83 2.83
CA LYS A 46 -6.45 21.75 2.86
C LYS A 46 -6.49 21.08 4.23
N ALA A 47 -5.33 20.73 4.79
CA ALA A 47 -5.26 20.09 6.10
C ALA A 47 -5.76 21.02 7.22
N MET A 48 -5.37 22.29 7.18
CA MET A 48 -5.82 23.32 8.14
C MET A 48 -7.35 23.48 8.10
N ASP A 49 -7.92 23.63 6.90
CA ASP A 49 -9.36 23.80 6.71
C ASP A 49 -10.14 22.54 7.14
N GLU A 50 -9.56 21.35 6.92
CA GLU A 50 -10.20 20.08 7.22
C GLU A 50 -10.21 19.72 8.70
N PHE A 51 -9.13 20.05 9.45
CA PHE A 51 -8.96 19.65 10.84
C PHE A 51 -9.05 20.83 11.83
N GLY A 52 -9.14 22.09 11.37
CA GLY A 52 -9.47 23.24 12.19
C GLY A 52 -8.36 23.75 13.11
N PHE A 53 -7.08 23.54 12.77
CA PHE A 53 -5.94 24.15 13.49
C PHE A 53 -5.51 25.49 12.85
N GLY A 54 -4.71 26.27 13.57
CA GLY A 54 -4.27 27.59 13.12
C GLY A 54 -3.09 27.56 12.13
N GLU A 55 -2.84 28.68 11.46
CA GLU A 55 -1.73 28.85 10.51
C GLU A 55 -0.35 28.70 11.18
N ASP A 56 -0.26 29.01 12.48
CA ASP A 56 0.91 28.84 13.33
C ASP A 56 1.34 27.36 13.50
N MET A 57 0.44 26.41 13.15
CA MET A 57 0.70 24.98 13.12
C MET A 57 0.90 24.42 11.71
N CYS A 58 1.18 25.30 10.72
CA CYS A 58 1.53 24.95 9.35
C CYS A 58 3.03 25.15 9.12
N PHE A 59 3.73 24.09 8.72
CA PHE A 59 5.18 24.07 8.49
C PHE A 59 5.47 23.69 7.03
N GLU A 60 6.57 24.22 6.47
CA GLU A 60 6.98 23.91 5.09
C GLU A 60 7.73 22.58 4.98
N SER A 61 8.30 22.09 6.09
CA SER A 61 9.04 20.84 6.11
C SER A 61 9.05 20.18 7.48
N ALA A 62 9.40 18.87 7.50
CA ALA A 62 9.63 18.12 8.73
C ALA A 62 10.77 18.72 9.58
N GLU A 63 11.80 19.28 8.93
CA GLU A 63 12.92 19.94 9.60
C GLU A 63 12.48 21.23 10.31
N GLU A 64 11.65 22.04 9.67
CA GLU A 64 11.07 23.24 10.29
C GLU A 64 10.23 22.89 11.52
N LEU A 65 9.36 21.87 11.39
CA LEU A 65 8.58 21.36 12.51
C LEU A 65 9.48 20.88 13.65
N ALA A 66 10.51 20.09 13.35
CA ALA A 66 11.45 19.56 14.34
C ALA A 66 12.17 20.67 15.13
N LYS A 67 12.52 21.81 14.48
CA LYS A 67 13.14 22.98 15.13
C LYS A 67 12.23 23.65 16.17
N LYS A 68 10.92 23.43 16.10
CA LYS A 68 9.96 23.93 17.11
C LYS A 68 9.86 23.04 18.36
N GLY A 69 10.52 21.87 18.34
CA GLY A 69 10.39 20.84 19.37
C GLY A 69 9.10 20.02 19.25
N LYS A 70 8.76 19.29 20.31
CA LYS A 70 7.59 18.40 20.32
C LYS A 70 6.30 19.18 20.59
N LEU A 71 5.47 19.38 19.55
CA LEU A 71 4.19 20.10 19.60
C LEU A 71 2.97 19.17 19.67
N ALA A 72 3.15 17.86 19.47
CA ALA A 72 2.12 16.83 19.52
C ALA A 72 2.69 15.51 20.03
N ASP A 73 1.85 14.55 20.37
CA ASP A 73 2.28 13.23 20.85
C ASP A 73 2.99 12.44 19.75
N THR A 74 2.47 12.50 18.53
CA THR A 74 2.94 11.71 17.39
C THR A 74 2.92 12.51 16.09
N VAL A 75 3.54 11.94 15.05
CA VAL A 75 3.41 12.40 13.67
C VAL A 75 2.89 11.27 12.78
N ILE A 76 2.07 11.63 11.78
CA ILE A 76 1.66 10.76 10.69
C ILE A 76 2.53 11.12 9.49
N ASN A 77 3.57 10.32 9.25
CA ASN A 77 4.53 10.56 8.17
C ASN A 77 4.13 9.77 6.91
N GLY A 78 3.52 10.45 5.95
CA GLY A 78 3.12 9.91 4.65
C GLY A 78 3.86 10.59 3.49
N THR A 79 5.13 10.93 3.70
CA THR A 79 6.01 11.43 2.64
C THR A 79 6.32 10.36 1.60
N MET A 80 7.06 10.69 0.55
CA MET A 80 7.48 9.72 -0.45
C MET A 80 8.55 8.78 0.12
N ASP A 81 8.62 7.59 -0.45
CA ASP A 81 9.46 6.47 0.00
C ASP A 81 10.93 6.89 0.24
N GLU A 82 11.49 7.68 -0.67
CA GLU A 82 12.87 8.21 -0.59
C GLU A 82 13.07 9.31 0.46
N GLN A 83 11.99 9.88 0.97
CA GLN A 83 12.03 10.99 1.95
C GLN A 83 11.88 10.50 3.38
N HIS A 84 11.64 9.22 3.60
CA HIS A 84 11.36 8.69 4.94
C HIS A 84 12.50 8.95 5.93
N LEU A 85 13.76 8.74 5.52
CA LEU A 85 14.92 9.01 6.40
C LEU A 85 15.04 10.49 6.76
N GLU A 86 15.02 11.36 5.76
CA GLU A 86 15.21 12.80 5.96
C GLU A 86 14.08 13.45 6.77
N THR A 87 12.86 12.92 6.69
CA THR A 87 11.72 13.44 7.45
C THR A 87 11.58 12.79 8.83
N ALA A 88 11.92 11.50 8.96
CA ALA A 88 11.78 10.79 10.22
C ALA A 88 12.84 11.16 11.25
N VAL A 89 14.12 11.23 10.87
CA VAL A 89 15.23 11.41 11.81
C VAL A 89 15.14 12.74 12.60
N PRO A 90 14.87 13.90 11.98
CA PRO A 90 14.69 15.15 12.74
C PRO A 90 13.54 15.10 13.75
N LEU A 91 12.42 14.48 13.37
CA LEU A 91 11.23 14.39 14.21
C LEU A 91 11.43 13.40 15.38
N LEU A 92 12.08 12.26 15.13
CA LEU A 92 12.46 11.32 16.20
C LEU A 92 13.43 11.96 17.19
N ASN A 93 14.40 12.77 16.70
CA ASN A 93 15.31 13.53 17.56
C ASN A 93 14.58 14.63 18.36
N ALA A 94 13.48 15.16 17.86
CA ALA A 94 12.59 16.07 18.59
C ALA A 94 11.66 15.35 19.59
N GLY A 95 11.71 14.00 19.66
CA GLY A 95 11.00 13.19 20.64
C GLY A 95 9.58 12.79 20.23
N TYR A 96 9.23 12.87 18.94
CA TYR A 96 7.95 12.39 18.46
C TYR A 96 7.90 10.86 18.39
N ASP A 97 6.76 10.27 18.69
CA ASP A 97 6.38 8.97 18.18
C ASP A 97 5.94 9.12 16.70
N MET A 98 5.88 8.04 15.93
CA MET A 98 5.63 8.14 14.50
C MET A 98 4.80 6.97 13.96
N LEU A 99 3.76 7.29 13.18
CA LEU A 99 3.14 6.40 12.22
C LEU A 99 3.80 6.67 10.86
N LEU A 100 4.57 5.72 10.33
CA LEU A 100 5.36 5.89 9.10
C LEU A 100 4.75 5.07 7.97
N GLU A 101 4.51 5.72 6.83
CA GLU A 101 4.02 5.02 5.63
C GLU A 101 5.02 3.97 5.13
N LYS A 102 4.47 2.96 4.46
CA LYS A 102 5.26 1.91 3.81
C LYS A 102 5.73 2.38 2.40
N PRO A 103 6.82 1.81 1.86
CA PRO A 103 7.76 0.89 2.52
C PRO A 103 8.55 1.60 3.60
N PHE A 104 9.06 0.85 4.58
CA PHE A 104 9.79 1.41 5.71
C PHE A 104 10.93 2.35 5.28
N ALA A 105 11.76 1.91 4.34
CA ALA A 105 12.83 2.66 3.71
C ALA A 105 13.20 2.04 2.36
N PRO A 106 13.85 2.78 1.45
CA PRO A 106 14.29 2.26 0.16
C PRO A 106 15.40 1.19 0.25
N ASN A 107 16.17 1.20 1.34
CA ASN A 107 17.30 0.30 1.54
C ASN A 107 17.54 0.00 3.02
N GLU A 108 18.38 -1.01 3.28
CA GLU A 108 18.67 -1.48 4.63
C GLU A 108 19.39 -0.44 5.48
N GLN A 109 20.29 0.35 4.91
CA GLN A 109 21.02 1.38 5.66
C GLN A 109 20.08 2.41 6.24
N GLU A 110 19.22 2.99 5.43
CA GLU A 110 18.22 3.98 5.86
C GLU A 110 17.24 3.40 6.90
N MET A 111 16.81 2.15 6.69
CA MET A 111 15.97 1.45 7.66
C MET A 111 16.68 1.34 9.03
N ARG A 112 17.95 0.96 9.04
CA ARG A 112 18.75 0.86 10.29
C ARG A 112 18.91 2.22 10.96
N GLU A 113 19.18 3.28 10.19
CA GLU A 113 19.32 4.63 10.72
C GLU A 113 18.04 5.13 11.41
N ILE A 114 16.88 4.87 10.82
CA ILE A 114 15.58 5.21 11.45
C ILE A 114 15.37 4.39 12.74
N VAL A 115 15.63 3.08 12.69
CA VAL A 115 15.50 2.19 13.87
C VAL A 115 16.42 2.61 15.00
N ASP A 116 17.68 2.92 14.70
CA ASP A 116 18.67 3.32 15.71
C ASP A 116 18.34 4.69 16.29
N CYS A 117 17.87 5.62 15.46
CA CYS A 117 17.37 6.93 15.91
C CYS A 117 16.16 6.77 16.84
N ALA A 118 15.20 5.94 16.48
CA ALA A 118 14.02 5.68 17.31
C ALA A 118 14.40 5.08 18.68
N LYS A 119 15.26 4.07 18.67
CA LYS A 119 15.77 3.44 19.89
C LYS A 119 16.52 4.41 20.79
N LYS A 120 17.41 5.22 20.22
CA LYS A 120 18.18 6.25 20.94
C LYS A 120 17.29 7.23 21.67
N ASN A 121 16.17 7.63 21.05
CA ASN A 121 15.26 8.62 21.60
C ASN A 121 14.10 8.02 22.40
N GLY A 122 13.99 6.69 22.47
CA GLY A 122 12.87 6.00 23.13
C GLY A 122 11.53 6.19 22.41
N SER A 123 11.56 6.58 21.13
CA SER A 123 10.39 6.81 20.30
C SER A 123 9.81 5.51 19.76
N LYS A 124 8.48 5.46 19.63
CA LYS A 124 7.76 4.36 18.97
C LYS A 124 7.57 4.70 17.51
N VAL A 125 7.96 3.78 16.62
CA VAL A 125 7.70 3.88 15.19
C VAL A 125 6.84 2.71 14.76
N MET A 126 5.68 3.00 14.22
CA MET A 126 4.75 2.02 13.67
C MET A 126 4.72 2.17 12.15
N ILE A 127 4.98 1.08 11.44
CA ILE A 127 4.94 1.07 9.97
C ILE A 127 3.54 0.72 9.49
N CYS A 128 3.03 1.43 8.48
CA CYS A 128 1.69 1.26 7.92
C CYS A 128 1.55 -0.04 7.10
N HIS A 129 1.86 -1.18 7.68
CA HIS A 129 1.55 -2.49 7.11
C HIS A 129 0.10 -2.86 7.42
N VAL A 130 -0.80 -2.09 6.85
CA VAL A 130 -2.23 -2.07 7.17
C VAL A 130 -2.97 -3.39 6.94
N LEU A 131 -2.45 -4.28 6.07
CA LEU A 131 -3.08 -5.59 5.84
C LEU A 131 -3.11 -6.46 7.10
N ARG A 132 -2.19 -6.31 8.05
CA ARG A 132 -2.22 -7.02 9.34
C ARG A 132 -3.48 -6.74 10.15
N TYR A 133 -4.08 -5.56 9.96
CA TYR A 133 -5.25 -5.08 10.71
C TYR A 133 -6.57 -5.40 10.01
N THR A 134 -6.52 -6.01 8.81
CA THR A 134 -7.75 -6.45 8.14
C THR A 134 -8.39 -7.62 8.86
N PRO A 135 -9.71 -7.70 8.94
CA PRO A 135 -10.41 -8.86 9.52
C PRO A 135 -9.94 -10.19 8.93
N PHE A 136 -9.72 -10.22 7.61
CA PHE A 136 -9.31 -11.41 6.87
C PHE A 136 -7.96 -11.96 7.35
N TYR A 137 -6.90 -11.17 7.28
CA TYR A 137 -5.56 -11.64 7.69
C TYR A 137 -5.44 -11.81 9.20
N TYR A 138 -6.17 -11.01 9.97
CA TYR A 138 -6.18 -11.14 11.42
C TYR A 138 -6.80 -12.48 11.85
N ALA A 139 -7.97 -12.85 11.28
CA ALA A 139 -8.63 -14.12 11.57
C ALA A 139 -7.77 -15.34 11.16
N ILE A 140 -7.08 -15.27 10.01
CA ILE A 140 -6.13 -16.32 9.61
C ILE A 140 -4.97 -16.40 10.62
N LYS A 141 -4.43 -15.25 11.04
CA LYS A 141 -3.33 -15.20 12.01
C LYS A 141 -3.72 -15.80 13.36
N GLU A 142 -4.94 -15.56 13.85
CA GLU A 142 -5.44 -16.18 15.07
C GLU A 142 -5.47 -17.71 14.97
N ARG A 143 -5.94 -18.28 13.84
CA ARG A 143 -5.94 -19.72 13.60
C ARG A 143 -4.54 -20.32 13.62
N VAL A 144 -3.61 -19.65 12.91
CA VAL A 144 -2.19 -20.03 12.89
C VAL A 144 -1.57 -19.95 14.29
N TYR A 145 -1.83 -18.86 15.01
CA TYR A 145 -1.29 -18.63 16.36
C TYR A 145 -1.80 -19.65 17.38
N ASN A 146 -3.07 -20.04 17.27
CA ASN A 146 -3.70 -21.05 18.11
C ASN A 146 -3.28 -22.48 17.76
N GLY A 147 -2.47 -22.66 16.70
CA GLY A 147 -1.94 -23.96 16.28
C GLY A 147 -2.99 -24.89 15.63
N GLU A 148 -4.07 -24.34 15.10
CA GLU A 148 -5.17 -25.12 14.52
C GLU A 148 -4.72 -25.97 13.33
N ILE A 149 -3.74 -25.52 12.55
CA ILE A 149 -3.15 -26.26 11.45
C ILE A 149 -1.76 -26.86 11.78
N GLY A 150 -1.33 -26.76 13.04
CA GLY A 150 0.00 -27.21 13.48
C GLY A 150 1.14 -26.30 13.01
N ASP A 151 2.33 -26.86 12.84
CA ASP A 151 3.52 -26.14 12.35
C ASP A 151 3.40 -25.89 10.85
N ILE A 152 3.68 -24.65 10.41
CA ILE A 152 3.62 -24.30 8.98
C ILE A 152 4.76 -25.02 8.23
N ILE A 153 4.37 -25.75 7.18
CA ILE A 153 5.29 -26.42 6.22
C ILE A 153 5.53 -25.53 5.02
N ASN A 154 4.47 -24.89 4.49
CA ASN A 154 4.55 -24.07 3.31
C ASN A 154 3.53 -22.93 3.37
N ILE A 155 3.91 -21.75 2.86
CA ILE A 155 3.01 -20.61 2.64
C ILE A 155 3.14 -20.11 1.22
N GLN A 156 2.01 -19.99 0.53
CA GLN A 156 1.92 -19.53 -0.85
C GLN A 156 1.05 -18.28 -0.89
N GLN A 157 1.52 -17.25 -1.59
CA GLN A 157 0.76 -16.02 -1.80
C GLN A 157 0.81 -15.57 -3.25
N THR A 158 -0.29 -14.96 -3.69
CA THR A 158 -0.33 -14.24 -4.96
C THR A 158 -0.82 -12.82 -4.73
N GLU A 159 -0.29 -11.88 -5.53
CA GLU A 159 -0.77 -10.50 -5.64
C GLU A 159 -1.03 -10.19 -7.10
N HIS A 160 -2.28 -10.06 -7.48
CA HIS A 160 -2.69 -9.61 -8.82
C HIS A 160 -2.98 -8.12 -8.81
N VAL A 161 -2.06 -7.35 -9.36
CA VAL A 161 -2.24 -5.90 -9.52
C VAL A 161 -3.05 -5.66 -10.79
N SER A 162 -4.30 -5.23 -10.63
CA SER A 162 -5.19 -5.01 -11.78
C SER A 162 -4.60 -4.05 -12.82
N TYR A 163 -4.97 -4.24 -14.07
CA TYR A 163 -4.45 -3.50 -15.23
C TYR A 163 -4.56 -1.98 -15.07
N HIS A 164 -5.66 -1.49 -14.50
CA HIS A 164 -5.84 -0.05 -14.29
C HIS A 164 -4.99 0.49 -13.14
N HIS A 165 -4.83 -0.25 -12.03
CA HIS A 165 -3.96 0.14 -10.92
C HIS A 165 -2.49 0.15 -11.35
N LEU A 166 -2.04 -0.93 -12.01
CA LEU A 166 -0.68 -1.01 -12.54
C LEU A 166 -0.39 0.15 -13.49
N SER A 167 -1.30 0.40 -14.45
CA SER A 167 -1.16 1.46 -15.46
C SER A 167 -1.00 2.84 -14.82
N THR A 168 -1.78 3.12 -13.78
CA THR A 168 -1.83 4.44 -13.15
C THR A 168 -0.66 4.66 -12.20
N SER A 169 -0.28 3.67 -11.40
CA SER A 169 0.70 3.86 -10.33
C SER A 169 2.12 3.46 -10.71
N TYR A 170 2.28 2.36 -11.47
CA TYR A 170 3.56 1.70 -11.70
C TYR A 170 4.08 1.76 -13.14
N VAL A 171 3.27 2.26 -14.09
CA VAL A 171 3.73 2.49 -15.47
C VAL A 171 3.73 3.97 -15.82
N ARG A 172 2.68 4.72 -15.48
CA ARG A 172 2.58 6.17 -15.74
C ARG A 172 2.85 7.03 -14.49
N GLY A 173 2.59 6.48 -13.31
CA GLY A 173 2.62 7.21 -12.05
C GLY A 173 4.00 7.28 -11.40
N LYS A 174 3.97 7.72 -10.16
CA LYS A 174 5.17 8.07 -9.39
C LYS A 174 6.11 6.89 -9.06
N TRP A 175 5.62 5.66 -9.08
CA TRP A 175 6.43 4.46 -8.86
C TRP A 175 6.85 3.73 -10.15
N ALA A 176 6.74 4.39 -11.30
CA ALA A 176 7.04 3.79 -12.60
C ALA A 176 8.55 3.57 -12.84
N ASN A 177 9.39 4.42 -12.29
CA ASN A 177 10.83 4.41 -12.56
C ASN A 177 11.63 4.35 -11.25
N SER A 178 12.29 3.21 -11.03
CA SER A 178 13.01 2.91 -9.79
C SER A 178 14.14 3.88 -9.47
N LYS A 179 14.74 4.51 -10.49
CA LYS A 179 15.79 5.52 -10.31
C LYS A 179 15.23 6.87 -9.85
N LYS A 180 13.95 7.14 -10.13
CA LYS A 180 13.27 8.39 -9.74
C LYS A 180 12.57 8.29 -8.39
N CYS A 181 11.94 7.14 -8.12
CA CYS A 181 11.23 6.90 -6.85
C CYS A 181 12.06 6.15 -5.81
N HIS A 182 13.30 5.77 -6.16
CA HIS A 182 14.26 5.04 -5.30
C HIS A 182 13.71 3.74 -4.71
N THR A 183 12.68 3.16 -5.33
CA THR A 183 12.03 1.94 -4.84
C THR A 183 11.76 0.95 -5.97
N SER A 184 11.65 -0.33 -5.66
CA SER A 184 11.27 -1.39 -6.58
C SER A 184 9.78 -1.71 -6.48
N MET A 185 9.25 -2.47 -7.46
CA MET A 185 7.86 -2.95 -7.40
C MET A 185 7.61 -3.83 -6.16
N LEU A 186 8.59 -4.63 -5.75
CA LEU A 186 8.49 -5.46 -4.55
C LEU A 186 8.33 -4.59 -3.29
N LEU A 187 9.09 -3.49 -3.16
CA LEU A 187 8.99 -2.56 -2.04
C LEU A 187 7.74 -1.67 -2.12
N ALA A 188 7.48 -1.06 -3.28
CA ALA A 188 6.37 -0.11 -3.41
C ALA A 188 4.98 -0.79 -3.28
N LYS A 189 4.85 -2.05 -3.74
CA LYS A 189 3.58 -2.78 -3.79
C LYS A 189 3.57 -4.01 -2.91
N SER A 190 4.44 -4.97 -3.15
CA SER A 190 4.38 -6.30 -2.51
C SER A 190 5.05 -6.35 -1.14
N CYS A 191 5.51 -5.22 -0.60
CA CYS A 191 5.95 -5.16 0.80
C CYS A 191 4.82 -5.58 1.77
N HIS A 192 3.57 -5.31 1.43
CA HIS A 192 2.42 -5.80 2.20
C HIS A 192 2.34 -7.32 2.22
N ASP A 193 2.52 -7.96 1.06
CA ASP A 193 2.41 -9.41 0.92
C ASP A 193 3.58 -10.12 1.60
N MET A 194 4.78 -9.55 1.44
CA MET A 194 5.98 -10.00 2.16
C MET A 194 5.83 -9.85 3.67
N ASP A 195 5.25 -8.75 4.12
CA ASP A 195 4.97 -8.50 5.53
C ASP A 195 3.96 -9.49 6.11
N ILE A 196 2.88 -9.79 5.41
CA ILE A 196 1.92 -10.84 5.80
C ILE A 196 2.61 -12.20 5.91
N MET A 197 3.45 -12.56 4.93
CA MET A 197 4.21 -13.81 4.99
C MET A 197 5.10 -13.88 6.22
N MET A 198 5.89 -12.83 6.48
CA MET A 198 6.76 -12.77 7.66
C MET A 198 5.96 -12.79 8.97
N TRP A 199 4.78 -12.17 8.98
CA TRP A 199 3.90 -12.18 10.14
C TRP A 199 3.30 -13.57 10.41
N MET A 200 2.83 -14.28 9.39
CA MET A 200 2.38 -15.67 9.54
C MET A 200 3.52 -16.58 10.02
N MET A 201 4.72 -16.40 9.47
CA MET A 201 5.93 -17.16 9.79
C MET A 201 6.72 -16.61 11.01
N SER A 202 6.09 -15.85 11.90
CA SER A 202 6.78 -15.14 13.00
C SER A 202 7.49 -16.05 14.03
N ALA A 203 7.22 -17.35 14.04
CA ALA A 203 7.89 -18.35 14.88
C ALA A 203 9.29 -18.76 14.36
N THR A 204 9.65 -18.36 13.14
CA THR A 204 10.91 -18.73 12.48
C THR A 204 11.53 -17.53 11.76
N LYS A 205 12.70 -17.69 11.15
CA LYS A 205 13.39 -16.61 10.42
C LYS A 205 13.70 -17.05 8.99
N PRO A 206 13.60 -16.14 7.99
CA PRO A 206 14.07 -16.42 6.65
C PRO A 206 15.59 -16.61 6.65
N THR A 207 16.08 -17.59 5.89
CA THR A 207 17.50 -17.94 5.80
C THR A 207 18.05 -17.78 4.39
N GLN A 208 17.21 -17.97 3.38
CA GLN A 208 17.56 -17.83 1.97
C GLN A 208 16.39 -17.24 1.21
N ILE A 209 16.69 -16.44 0.20
CA ILE A 209 15.72 -15.86 -0.70
C ILE A 209 16.24 -15.94 -2.14
N ALA A 210 15.35 -16.29 -3.07
CA ALA A 210 15.58 -16.21 -4.51
C ALA A 210 14.41 -15.48 -5.17
N SER A 211 14.70 -14.66 -6.17
CA SER A 211 13.64 -13.92 -6.86
C SER A 211 13.97 -13.74 -8.33
N PHE A 212 12.95 -13.87 -9.16
CA PHE A 212 13.00 -13.60 -10.60
C PHE A 212 11.83 -12.72 -10.98
N GLY A 213 12.12 -11.69 -11.78
CA GLY A 213 11.11 -10.78 -12.29
C GLY A 213 11.61 -10.05 -13.53
N SER A 214 10.71 -9.56 -14.35
CA SER A 214 11.08 -8.76 -15.51
C SER A 214 9.98 -7.79 -15.92
N LYS A 215 10.31 -6.85 -16.78
CA LYS A 215 9.34 -6.06 -17.54
C LYS A 215 9.02 -6.81 -18.83
N PHE A 216 7.87 -7.46 -18.89
CA PHE A 216 7.45 -8.30 -20.01
C PHE A 216 6.52 -7.57 -20.97
N GLN A 217 5.48 -6.93 -20.46
CA GLN A 217 4.37 -6.39 -21.25
C GLN A 217 4.58 -4.93 -21.65
N PHE A 218 4.96 -4.06 -20.72
CA PHE A 218 4.93 -2.60 -20.93
C PHE A 218 6.25 -2.05 -21.45
N LYS A 219 6.54 -2.38 -22.70
CA LYS A 219 7.74 -1.96 -23.45
C LYS A 219 7.40 -1.53 -24.87
N PRO A 220 8.25 -0.68 -25.51
CA PRO A 220 7.97 -0.11 -26.82
C PRO A 220 7.71 -1.13 -27.94
N GLU A 221 8.39 -2.26 -27.92
CA GLU A 221 8.24 -3.33 -28.90
C GLU A 221 6.89 -4.04 -28.88
N ASN A 222 6.15 -3.92 -27.78
CA ASN A 222 4.80 -4.46 -27.63
C ASN A 222 3.70 -3.43 -27.98
N ALA A 223 4.08 -2.21 -28.37
CA ALA A 223 3.11 -1.23 -28.82
C ALA A 223 2.46 -1.66 -30.14
N PRO A 224 1.16 -1.47 -30.33
CA PRO A 224 0.53 -1.65 -31.64
C PRO A 224 1.23 -0.79 -32.70
N GLU A 225 1.33 -1.31 -33.93
CA GLU A 225 1.94 -0.57 -35.06
C GLU A 225 1.22 0.77 -35.25
N GLY A 226 1.96 1.86 -35.36
CA GLY A 226 1.41 3.21 -35.46
C GLY A 226 0.86 3.80 -34.17
N ALA A 227 1.06 3.15 -33.02
CA ALA A 227 0.66 3.74 -31.76
C ALA A 227 1.33 5.09 -31.49
N GLY A 228 0.54 6.09 -31.08
CA GLY A 228 1.00 7.43 -30.76
C GLY A 228 1.87 7.48 -29.49
N THR A 229 2.31 8.68 -29.13
CA THR A 229 3.08 8.94 -27.91
C THR A 229 2.17 9.45 -26.79
N ILE A 230 1.24 10.35 -27.09
CA ILE A 230 0.24 10.90 -26.18
C ILE A 230 -1.12 10.32 -26.55
N CYS A 231 -1.69 9.53 -25.67
CA CYS A 231 -2.82 8.65 -25.96
C CYS A 231 -4.03 9.39 -26.57
N MET A 232 -4.45 10.51 -25.99
CA MET A 232 -5.62 11.29 -26.46
C MET A 232 -5.30 12.38 -27.49
N LYS A 233 -4.04 12.44 -27.99
CA LYS A 233 -3.60 13.44 -28.94
C LYS A 233 -3.25 12.87 -30.32
N ASP A 234 -2.47 11.78 -30.33
CA ASP A 234 -1.84 11.27 -31.55
C ASP A 234 -1.99 9.75 -31.74
N CYS A 235 -2.76 9.07 -30.88
CA CYS A 235 -2.88 7.61 -30.95
C CYS A 235 -4.18 7.18 -31.64
N PRO A 236 -4.13 6.41 -32.74
CA PRO A 236 -5.32 5.93 -33.43
C PRO A 236 -6.10 4.86 -32.63
N TYR A 237 -5.50 4.29 -31.59
CA TYR A 237 -6.10 3.24 -30.78
C TYR A 237 -6.79 3.77 -29.50
N VAL A 238 -7.03 5.09 -29.40
CA VAL A 238 -7.58 5.71 -28.17
C VAL A 238 -8.91 5.10 -27.74
N ASP A 239 -9.74 4.66 -28.67
CA ASP A 239 -11.06 4.07 -28.37
C ASP A 239 -11.06 2.54 -28.27
N THR A 240 -9.99 1.87 -28.67
CA THR A 240 -9.92 0.39 -28.69
C THR A 240 -8.91 -0.20 -27.72
N CYS A 241 -7.84 0.51 -27.41
CA CYS A 241 -6.80 0.05 -26.48
C CYS A 241 -7.34 -0.06 -25.05
N VAL A 242 -7.17 -1.21 -24.40
CA VAL A 242 -7.60 -1.43 -23.01
C VAL A 242 -6.87 -0.54 -22.00
N TYR A 243 -5.67 -0.07 -22.36
CA TYR A 243 -4.85 0.85 -21.56
C TYR A 243 -4.98 2.31 -21.98
N SER A 244 -5.98 2.63 -22.81
CA SER A 244 -6.23 4.01 -23.24
C SER A 244 -6.48 4.92 -22.03
N THR A 245 -5.85 6.09 -22.02
CA THR A 245 -6.06 7.09 -20.98
C THR A 245 -7.47 7.63 -21.00
N LYS A 246 -8.13 7.65 -22.18
CA LYS A 246 -9.55 7.97 -22.28
C LYS A 246 -10.39 6.97 -21.48
N ARG A 247 -10.21 5.67 -21.71
CA ARG A 247 -10.95 4.62 -21.00
C ARG A 247 -10.65 4.61 -19.50
N LEU A 248 -9.37 4.70 -19.13
CA LEU A 248 -8.97 4.58 -17.73
C LEU A 248 -9.33 5.80 -16.89
N TYR A 249 -9.28 7.02 -17.45
CA TYR A 249 -9.34 8.24 -16.64
C TYR A 249 -10.51 9.16 -16.97
N ILE A 250 -11.12 9.02 -18.16
CA ILE A 250 -12.25 9.84 -18.58
C ILE A 250 -13.56 9.04 -18.52
N ASP A 251 -13.60 7.88 -19.20
CA ASP A 251 -14.80 7.03 -19.22
C ASP A 251 -15.05 6.36 -17.84
N HIS A 252 -13.99 6.17 -17.03
CA HIS A 252 -14.05 5.66 -15.65
C HIS A 252 -13.34 6.63 -14.69
N PRO A 253 -13.91 7.80 -14.40
CA PRO A 253 -13.22 8.91 -13.71
C PRO A 253 -12.82 8.58 -12.27
N ASP A 254 -13.46 7.60 -11.63
CA ASP A 254 -13.27 7.28 -10.21
C ASP A 254 -12.39 6.04 -9.97
N ARG A 255 -12.11 5.26 -11.02
CA ARG A 255 -11.32 4.02 -10.90
C ARG A 255 -9.82 4.32 -10.92
N TRP A 256 -9.17 4.31 -9.76
CA TRP A 256 -7.74 4.61 -9.59
C TRP A 256 -7.31 5.94 -10.25
N ALA A 257 -8.27 6.73 -10.67
CA ALA A 257 -8.06 7.99 -11.38
C ALA A 257 -7.82 9.17 -10.42
N PHE A 258 -7.88 8.96 -9.11
CA PHE A 258 -7.66 10.01 -8.11
C PHE A 258 -6.25 10.60 -8.20
N TYR A 259 -5.20 9.81 -8.51
CA TYR A 259 -3.86 10.34 -8.77
C TYR A 259 -3.81 11.33 -9.95
N VAL A 260 -4.65 11.12 -10.94
CA VAL A 260 -4.79 12.04 -12.08
C VAL A 260 -5.50 13.33 -11.64
N TRP A 261 -6.45 13.25 -10.72
CA TRP A 261 -7.06 14.42 -10.11
C TRP A 261 -6.06 15.20 -9.23
N ASP A 262 -5.18 14.51 -8.50
CA ASP A 262 -4.11 15.14 -7.72
C ASP A 262 -3.15 15.94 -8.62
N ALA A 263 -2.94 15.54 -9.88
CA ALA A 263 -2.16 16.33 -10.84
C ALA A 263 -2.80 17.68 -11.21
N LEU A 264 -4.08 17.87 -10.87
CA LEU A 264 -4.84 19.11 -11.06
C LEU A 264 -5.10 19.88 -9.75
N GLU A 265 -4.45 19.50 -8.65
CA GLU A 265 -4.68 20.10 -7.32
C GLU A 265 -4.46 21.62 -7.25
N GLY A 266 -3.65 22.18 -8.19
CA GLY A 266 -3.47 23.62 -8.33
C GLY A 266 -4.66 24.36 -8.93
N LYS A 267 -5.64 23.66 -9.49
CA LYS A 267 -6.87 24.28 -10.02
C LYS A 267 -7.98 24.26 -8.98
N LYS A 268 -8.66 25.38 -8.86
CA LYS A 268 -9.87 25.47 -8.02
C LYS A 268 -11.03 24.76 -8.71
N ASN A 269 -11.58 23.70 -8.11
CA ASN A 269 -12.67 22.88 -8.64
C ASN A 269 -12.37 22.35 -10.06
N PRO A 270 -11.36 21.49 -10.23
CA PRO A 270 -11.00 20.94 -11.54
C PRO A 270 -12.18 20.16 -12.13
N THR A 271 -12.38 20.30 -13.45
CA THR A 271 -13.46 19.67 -14.20
C THR A 271 -12.96 18.49 -15.03
N ILE A 272 -13.89 17.75 -15.64
CA ILE A 272 -13.55 16.68 -16.57
C ILE A 272 -12.84 17.22 -17.83
N GLU A 273 -13.18 18.43 -18.26
CA GLU A 273 -12.53 19.13 -19.37
C GLU A 273 -11.06 19.43 -19.05
N ASP A 274 -10.77 19.87 -17.82
CA ASP A 274 -9.40 20.08 -17.35
C ASP A 274 -8.60 18.77 -17.39
N LYS A 275 -9.22 17.66 -17.01
CA LYS A 275 -8.63 16.34 -17.06
C LYS A 275 -8.39 15.86 -18.50
N ILE A 276 -9.34 16.14 -19.43
CA ILE A 276 -9.18 15.87 -20.85
C ILE A 276 -7.97 16.64 -21.43
N GLU A 277 -7.83 17.92 -21.08
CA GLU A 277 -6.69 18.73 -21.51
C GLU A 277 -5.37 18.21 -20.90
N LEU A 278 -5.37 17.79 -19.65
CA LEU A 278 -4.21 17.11 -19.04
C LEU A 278 -3.84 15.84 -19.84
N MET A 279 -4.81 15.05 -20.30
CA MET A 279 -4.58 13.82 -21.07
C MET A 279 -4.11 14.08 -22.51
N LYS A 280 -4.15 15.32 -23.00
CA LYS A 280 -3.59 15.75 -24.29
C LYS A 280 -2.23 16.44 -24.15
N SER A 281 -1.77 16.68 -22.93
CA SER A 281 -0.51 17.35 -22.61
C SER A 281 0.68 16.36 -22.59
N ASP A 282 1.84 16.81 -22.13
CA ASP A 282 3.03 15.99 -21.87
C ASP A 282 3.02 15.33 -20.48
N SER A 283 1.89 15.39 -19.76
CA SER A 283 1.72 14.73 -18.48
C SER A 283 2.12 13.24 -18.55
N PRO A 284 2.81 12.69 -17.55
CA PRO A 284 3.10 11.24 -17.48
C PRO A 284 1.86 10.39 -17.66
N TYR A 285 0.72 10.83 -17.09
CA TYR A 285 -0.57 10.12 -17.19
C TYR A 285 -1.13 10.09 -18.61
N ALA A 286 -0.74 11.03 -19.50
CA ALA A 286 -1.20 11.11 -20.87
C ALA A 286 -0.49 10.16 -21.83
N ARG A 287 0.68 9.62 -21.44
CA ARG A 287 1.57 8.84 -22.32
C ARG A 287 0.98 7.48 -22.69
N CYS A 288 1.37 7.02 -23.87
CA CYS A 288 1.15 5.64 -24.28
C CYS A 288 1.79 4.69 -23.27
N ILE A 289 1.03 3.70 -22.80
CA ILE A 289 1.47 2.75 -21.78
C ILE A 289 2.77 2.00 -22.15
N TYR A 290 2.97 1.75 -23.43
CA TYR A 290 4.13 1.06 -23.97
C TYR A 290 5.36 1.96 -24.19
N LYS A 291 5.17 3.30 -24.11
CA LYS A 291 6.22 4.29 -24.39
C LYS A 291 6.55 5.13 -23.13
N CYS A 292 6.18 4.65 -21.97
CA CYS A 292 6.59 5.23 -20.70
C CYS A 292 8.06 4.90 -20.39
N ASP A 293 8.67 5.67 -19.51
CA ASP A 293 10.04 5.47 -19.03
C ASP A 293 10.12 4.54 -17.81
N ASN A 294 9.13 3.68 -17.66
CA ASN A 294 9.05 2.70 -16.57
C ASN A 294 10.17 1.64 -16.70
N ASP A 295 10.81 1.32 -15.57
CA ASP A 295 11.84 0.29 -15.46
C ASP A 295 11.51 -0.77 -14.42
N VAL A 296 10.41 -0.59 -13.65
CA VAL A 296 9.96 -1.57 -12.67
C VAL A 296 9.41 -2.83 -13.35
N VAL A 297 9.52 -3.96 -12.67
CA VAL A 297 9.01 -5.24 -13.17
C VAL A 297 7.47 -5.24 -13.20
N ASP A 298 6.87 -5.92 -14.18
CA ASP A 298 5.41 -6.13 -14.22
C ASP A 298 4.99 -7.52 -13.71
N HIS A 299 5.95 -8.40 -13.46
CA HIS A 299 5.74 -9.65 -12.72
C HIS A 299 7.00 -10.05 -11.96
N GLN A 300 6.83 -10.72 -10.84
CA GLN A 300 7.94 -11.17 -9.99
C GLN A 300 7.51 -12.37 -9.14
N SER A 301 8.36 -13.39 -9.10
CA SER A 301 8.23 -14.54 -8.20
C SER A 301 9.33 -14.49 -7.15
N VAL A 302 8.97 -14.76 -5.91
CA VAL A 302 9.89 -14.81 -4.76
C VAL A 302 9.76 -16.17 -4.10
N LEU A 303 10.88 -16.82 -3.79
CA LEU A 303 10.96 -18.06 -3.03
C LEU A 303 11.80 -17.81 -1.78
N ILE A 304 11.33 -18.26 -0.61
CA ILE A 304 11.97 -18.09 0.68
C ILE A 304 12.12 -19.42 1.40
N ASN A 305 13.28 -19.63 1.97
CA ASN A 305 13.57 -20.74 2.89
C ASN A 305 13.64 -20.22 4.32
N PHE A 306 13.00 -20.91 5.26
CA PHE A 306 12.99 -20.55 6.66
C PHE A 306 13.86 -21.51 7.51
N ALA A 307 14.34 -21.02 8.66
CA ALA A 307 15.17 -21.81 9.57
C ALA A 307 14.47 -23.06 10.13
N SER A 308 13.15 -23.08 10.16
CA SER A 308 12.33 -24.26 10.51
C SER A 308 12.36 -25.36 9.44
N GLY A 309 12.83 -25.07 8.23
CA GLY A 309 12.70 -25.93 7.06
C GLY A 309 11.44 -25.67 6.22
N ALA A 310 10.55 -24.81 6.68
CA ALA A 310 9.40 -24.36 5.91
C ALA A 310 9.82 -23.51 4.69
N THR A 311 8.95 -23.46 3.68
CA THR A 311 9.16 -22.64 2.49
C THR A 311 8.02 -21.65 2.27
N GLY A 312 8.32 -20.50 1.65
CA GLY A 312 7.35 -19.49 1.26
C GLY A 312 7.50 -19.11 -0.20
N THR A 313 6.38 -18.83 -0.87
CA THR A 313 6.36 -18.29 -2.24
C THR A 313 5.43 -17.11 -2.35
N LEU A 314 5.86 -16.10 -3.11
CA LEU A 314 5.01 -14.97 -3.51
C LEU A 314 5.11 -14.79 -5.02
N ASN A 315 3.96 -14.71 -5.71
CA ASN A 315 3.87 -14.34 -7.10
C ASN A 315 3.12 -13.02 -7.23
N MET A 316 3.82 -11.96 -7.64
CA MET A 316 3.25 -10.67 -8.00
C MET A 316 3.06 -10.61 -9.51
N ILE A 317 1.85 -10.37 -9.98
CA ILE A 317 1.50 -10.26 -11.40
C ILE A 317 0.78 -8.94 -11.63
N GLY A 318 1.37 -8.09 -12.47
CA GLY A 318 0.77 -6.83 -12.87
C GLY A 318 0.02 -6.92 -14.21
N GLY A 319 -1.05 -6.14 -14.34
CA GLY A 319 -1.87 -6.10 -15.55
C GLY A 319 -2.98 -7.15 -15.60
N SER A 320 -3.31 -7.79 -14.48
CA SER A 320 -4.43 -8.72 -14.36
C SER A 320 -5.78 -8.03 -14.63
N ALA A 321 -6.79 -8.81 -15.01
CA ALA A 321 -8.13 -8.29 -15.30
C ALA A 321 -8.78 -7.66 -14.06
N GLU A 322 -8.55 -8.27 -12.89
CA GLU A 322 -9.06 -7.82 -11.60
C GLU A 322 -7.98 -7.88 -10.51
N PRO A 323 -8.11 -7.10 -9.42
CA PRO A 323 -7.26 -7.25 -8.25
C PRO A 323 -7.57 -8.58 -7.56
N ARG A 324 -6.52 -9.25 -7.05
CA ARG A 324 -6.71 -10.49 -6.30
C ARG A 324 -5.51 -10.76 -5.39
N ARG A 325 -5.78 -11.15 -4.16
CA ARG A 325 -4.79 -11.72 -3.26
C ARG A 325 -5.26 -13.07 -2.77
N ASP A 326 -4.48 -14.09 -3.07
CA ASP A 326 -4.71 -15.41 -2.52
C ASP A 326 -3.63 -15.75 -1.51
N ILE A 327 -4.02 -16.49 -0.48
CA ILE A 327 -3.11 -17.08 0.50
C ILE A 327 -3.46 -18.54 0.70
N HIS A 328 -2.43 -19.40 0.75
CA HIS A 328 -2.55 -20.80 1.09
C HIS A 328 -1.44 -21.16 2.08
N ILE A 329 -1.82 -21.61 3.27
CA ILE A 329 -0.92 -22.00 4.35
C ILE A 329 -1.14 -23.47 4.65
N ILE A 330 -0.11 -24.29 4.45
CA ILE A 330 -0.15 -25.72 4.69
C ILE A 330 0.66 -26.01 5.95
N GLY A 331 0.03 -26.65 6.91
CA GLY A 331 0.62 -27.04 8.19
C GLY A 331 0.62 -28.55 8.42
N THR A 332 1.15 -28.98 9.56
CA THR A 332 1.29 -30.40 9.91
C THR A 332 -0.03 -31.06 10.34
N LYS A 333 -1.10 -30.27 10.58
CA LYS A 333 -2.41 -30.76 11.04
C LYS A 333 -3.57 -30.30 10.14
N GLY A 334 -3.30 -29.52 9.10
CA GLY A 334 -4.32 -28.97 8.23
C GLY A 334 -3.79 -27.82 7.39
N GLU A 335 -4.70 -27.12 6.71
CA GLU A 335 -4.36 -26.02 5.84
C GLU A 335 -5.43 -24.93 5.85
N ILE A 336 -5.03 -23.72 5.48
CA ILE A 336 -5.91 -22.57 5.33
C ILE A 336 -5.68 -22.00 3.94
N PHE A 337 -6.73 -21.82 3.15
CA PHE A 337 -6.64 -21.10 1.89
C PHE A 337 -7.79 -20.11 1.75
N GLY A 338 -7.52 -18.96 1.12
CA GLY A 338 -8.53 -17.91 1.01
C GLY A 338 -8.17 -16.83 0.03
N ASN A 339 -9.18 -16.01 -0.25
CA ASN A 339 -9.11 -14.84 -1.11
C ASN A 339 -9.46 -13.59 -0.32
N PHE A 340 -8.55 -12.63 -0.36
CA PHE A 340 -8.69 -11.38 0.39
C PHE A 340 -9.82 -10.48 -0.13
N GLU A 341 -9.95 -10.36 -1.46
CA GLU A 341 -10.99 -9.51 -2.08
C GLU A 341 -12.40 -10.05 -1.84
N GLU A 342 -12.53 -11.37 -1.67
CA GLU A 342 -13.78 -12.01 -1.27
C GLU A 342 -14.01 -11.98 0.23
N SER A 343 -12.99 -11.66 1.03
CA SER A 343 -12.98 -11.74 2.49
C SER A 343 -13.37 -13.12 3.01
N LYS A 344 -12.95 -14.17 2.31
CA LYS A 344 -13.31 -15.57 2.60
C LYS A 344 -12.07 -16.44 2.67
N PHE A 345 -12.10 -17.38 3.61
CA PHE A 345 -11.11 -18.46 3.66
C PHE A 345 -11.75 -19.76 4.17
N THR A 346 -11.08 -20.87 3.84
CA THR A 346 -11.46 -22.20 4.29
C THR A 346 -10.33 -22.77 5.13
N VAL A 347 -10.69 -23.42 6.23
CA VAL A 347 -9.79 -24.21 7.06
C VAL A 347 -10.11 -25.68 6.81
N LEU A 348 -9.12 -26.47 6.40
CA LEU A 348 -9.20 -27.92 6.29
C LEU A 348 -8.34 -28.54 7.39
N LYS A 349 -8.91 -29.43 8.21
CA LYS A 349 -8.19 -30.16 9.25
C LYS A 349 -8.14 -31.64 8.94
N ILE A 350 -7.00 -32.25 9.15
CA ILE A 350 -6.86 -33.71 9.03
C ILE A 350 -7.79 -34.35 10.04
N ASP A 351 -8.69 -35.21 9.55
CA ASP A 351 -9.55 -36.01 10.43
C ASP A 351 -8.83 -37.35 10.78
N PRO A 352 -8.40 -37.52 12.04
CA PRO A 352 -7.74 -38.74 12.48
C PRO A 352 -8.71 -39.85 12.92
N SER A 353 -10.03 -39.65 12.77
CA SER A 353 -11.03 -40.62 13.23
C SER A 353 -10.95 -41.92 12.43
N PRO A 354 -11.20 -43.10 13.09
CA PRO A 354 -11.18 -44.36 12.39
C PRO A 354 -12.31 -44.52 11.34
N GLU A 355 -13.34 -43.67 11.46
CA GLU A 355 -14.51 -43.66 10.58
C GLU A 355 -14.30 -42.79 9.33
N ALA A 356 -13.28 -41.90 9.36
CA ALA A 356 -12.99 -41.05 8.22
C ALA A 356 -12.51 -41.86 7.02
N HIS A 357 -13.08 -41.60 5.87
CA HIS A 357 -12.52 -42.08 4.61
C HIS A 357 -11.22 -41.34 4.28
N HIS A 358 -10.31 -42.02 3.60
CA HIS A 358 -8.92 -41.50 3.40
C HIS A 358 -8.77 -40.16 2.67
N GLU A 359 -9.81 -39.62 2.11
CA GLU A 359 -9.84 -38.27 1.47
C GLU A 359 -10.72 -37.28 2.23
N GLU A 360 -11.30 -37.67 3.38
CA GLU A 360 -12.13 -36.79 4.18
C GLU A 360 -11.28 -35.93 5.13
N CYS A 361 -11.73 -34.72 5.32
CA CYS A 361 -11.16 -33.75 6.27
C CYS A 361 -12.29 -32.93 6.87
N ASP A 362 -12.06 -32.36 8.04
CA ASP A 362 -12.94 -31.36 8.62
C ASP A 362 -12.82 -30.06 7.83
N VAL A 363 -13.94 -29.54 7.35
CA VAL A 363 -14.00 -28.31 6.55
C VAL A 363 -14.74 -27.23 7.31
N GLU A 364 -14.09 -26.08 7.48
CA GLU A 364 -14.71 -24.86 8.03
C GLU A 364 -14.59 -23.74 7.02
N GLU A 365 -15.72 -23.23 6.51
CA GLU A 365 -15.77 -22.03 5.67
C GLU A 365 -16.00 -20.78 6.53
N VAL A 366 -15.16 -19.76 6.36
CA VAL A 366 -15.25 -18.50 7.07
C VAL A 366 -15.51 -17.38 6.07
N ASP A 367 -16.67 -16.73 6.20
CA ASP A 367 -17.05 -15.55 5.42
C ASP A 367 -17.03 -14.31 6.32
N LEU A 368 -16.06 -13.44 6.08
CA LEU A 368 -15.85 -12.21 6.84
C LEU A 368 -16.35 -10.98 6.08
N LYS A 369 -17.35 -11.15 5.21
CA LYS A 369 -17.91 -10.02 4.48
C LYS A 369 -18.21 -8.87 5.43
N VAL A 370 -17.46 -7.80 5.26
CA VAL A 370 -17.71 -6.56 5.95
C VAL A 370 -18.97 -5.97 5.32
N THR A 371 -20.11 -6.13 6.01
CA THR A 371 -21.38 -5.51 5.63
C THR A 371 -21.37 -4.07 6.09
N GLY A 372 -21.57 -3.13 5.18
CA GLY A 372 -21.69 -1.70 5.48
C GLY A 372 -20.75 -0.83 4.63
N ASP A 373 -20.71 0.45 4.92
CA ASP A 373 -20.00 1.52 4.19
C ASP A 373 -18.47 1.34 4.06
N MET A 374 -17.91 0.26 4.59
CA MET A 374 -16.48 -0.07 4.48
C MET A 374 -16.07 -0.52 3.06
N VAL A 375 -17.02 -0.74 2.15
CA VAL A 375 -16.78 -0.99 0.71
C VAL A 375 -16.68 0.34 -0.08
N GLY A 376 -16.88 1.48 0.56
CA GLY A 376 -16.79 2.81 -0.04
C GLY A 376 -15.36 3.20 -0.46
N ALA A 377 -15.20 4.40 -0.98
CA ALA A 377 -13.97 4.98 -1.54
C ALA A 377 -12.70 4.90 -0.65
N TYR A 378 -12.80 4.36 0.54
CA TYR A 378 -11.74 4.18 1.53
C TYR A 378 -11.35 2.70 1.77
N GLY A 379 -12.08 1.76 1.18
CA GLY A 379 -11.87 0.32 1.35
C GLY A 379 -10.64 -0.27 0.66
N GLY A 380 -9.64 0.52 0.32
CA GLY A 380 -8.45 0.10 -0.44
C GLY A 380 -7.62 -1.02 0.21
N HIS A 381 -7.81 -1.30 1.48
CA HIS A 381 -7.11 -2.36 2.21
C HIS A 381 -8.08 -3.15 3.10
N GLY A 382 -9.32 -3.41 2.66
CA GLY A 382 -10.26 -4.28 3.37
C GLY A 382 -10.52 -3.87 4.83
N GLY A 383 -10.55 -2.57 5.14
CA GLY A 383 -10.75 -2.03 6.48
C GLY A 383 -9.49 -1.98 7.36
N GLY A 384 -8.33 -2.35 6.84
CA GLY A 384 -7.07 -2.27 7.60
C GLY A 384 -6.55 -0.85 7.84
N ASP A 385 -6.98 0.10 7.02
CA ASP A 385 -6.61 1.52 7.16
C ASP A 385 -7.33 2.21 8.35
N GLU A 386 -8.43 1.65 8.82
CA GLU A 386 -9.30 2.23 9.86
C GLU A 386 -9.06 1.64 11.26
N ARG A 387 -8.30 0.56 11.35
CA ARG A 387 -7.98 -0.16 12.60
C ARG A 387 -6.54 0.04 13.03
#